data_8be720f5ec1950a1f29d01bf57d596fb
#
_entry.id   8be720f5ec1950a1f29d01bf57d596fb
#
_cell.length_a   1.000
_cell.length_b   1.000
_cell.length_c   1.000
_cell.angle_alpha   90.00
_cell.angle_beta   90.00
_cell.angle_gamma   90.00
#
_symmetry.space_group_name_H-M   'P 1'
#
loop_
_entity.id
_entity.type
_entity.pdbx_description
1 polymer ?
#
loop_
_entity_poly.entity_id
_entity_poly.type
_entity_poly.pdbx_seq_one_letter_code
_entity_poly.pdbx_strand_id
1 'polypeptide(L)'
;MWLAWKEMKHNKKNYGLIGIAIVRMLFMVIFLSGLTNGLARAVSAGVENINVNYFAISDTSEDMIAASSLSQDEVNEVSDEFSGATQPIDIQRSYVSVENSDEKENIAYFGINPNGFINPDVTEGSKLGDEENTIVLNVDMKDKGISIGDKIIDSASDIKLTVIGFTKDAYYCHVSAGYVSFKTYENIQKAINPYYTEKFNAVAINSANADNVNLDRIKIVDKQTVIDNLPGYSAEKDTINMIIWVLVVITGAILAVFFYIITIQKRKQYGVMKALGMKNSEIAKIIVEEVTLLSCIGSVCGIILAYGLSLVLPSAMPFYFKISDAIIIAVVFVLISILGSLLSVIKVAKVDPLITIGGAE
;
A
#
# COMPACT_ATOMS: atom_id res chain seq x y z
N MET A 1 3.01 20.74 -29.77
CA MET A 1 1.76 20.09 -29.31
C MET A 1 0.63 20.07 -30.36
N TRP A 2 0.27 21.18 -31.02
CA TRP A 2 -0.80 21.15 -32.04
C TRP A 2 -0.48 20.24 -33.25
N LEU A 3 0.76 20.23 -33.73
CA LEU A 3 1.19 19.39 -34.85
C LEU A 3 1.19 17.90 -34.45
N ALA A 4 1.71 17.57 -33.27
CA ALA A 4 1.70 16.22 -32.71
C ALA A 4 0.27 15.67 -32.61
N TRP A 5 -0.67 16.46 -32.12
CA TRP A 5 -2.08 16.07 -32.04
C TRP A 5 -2.71 15.80 -33.40
N LYS A 6 -2.47 16.68 -34.42
CA LYS A 6 -2.96 16.45 -35.78
C LYS A 6 -2.39 15.19 -36.40
N GLU A 7 -1.14 14.90 -36.16
CA GLU A 7 -0.46 13.73 -36.69
C GLU A 7 -0.99 12.43 -36.06
N MET A 8 -1.19 12.41 -34.75
CA MET A 8 -1.86 11.32 -34.06
C MET A 8 -3.27 11.06 -34.61
N LYS A 9 -4.03 12.13 -34.92
CA LYS A 9 -5.35 12.05 -35.50
C LYS A 9 -5.33 11.52 -36.95
N HIS A 10 -4.27 11.78 -37.70
CA HIS A 10 -4.13 11.30 -39.08
C HIS A 10 -3.73 9.82 -39.13
N ASN A 11 -2.83 9.38 -38.26
CA ASN A 11 -2.34 8.00 -38.18
C ASN A 11 -2.97 7.19 -37.03
N LYS A 12 -4.28 7.30 -36.84
CA LYS A 12 -5.03 6.73 -35.68
C LYS A 12 -4.73 5.26 -35.40
N LYS A 13 -4.53 4.43 -36.45
CA LYS A 13 -4.29 2.99 -36.28
C LYS A 13 -2.96 2.71 -35.58
N ASN A 14 -1.88 3.33 -35.99
CA ASN A 14 -0.55 3.10 -35.42
C ASN A 14 -0.45 3.68 -34.01
N TYR A 15 -0.89 4.92 -33.81
CA TYR A 15 -0.89 5.56 -32.50
C TYR A 15 -1.87 4.90 -31.52
N GLY A 16 -3.02 4.41 -32.02
CA GLY A 16 -3.99 3.67 -31.22
C GLY A 16 -3.42 2.36 -30.69
N LEU A 17 -2.72 1.59 -31.54
CA LEU A 17 -2.08 0.34 -31.14
C LEU A 17 -1.01 0.56 -30.05
N ILE A 18 -0.21 1.60 -30.21
CA ILE A 18 0.82 1.96 -29.24
C ILE A 18 0.21 2.52 -27.97
N GLY A 19 -0.83 3.36 -28.10
CA GLY A 19 -1.57 3.86 -26.95
C GLY A 19 -2.15 2.73 -26.10
N ILE A 20 -2.74 1.71 -26.73
CA ILE A 20 -3.24 0.51 -26.04
C ILE A 20 -2.10 -0.23 -25.31
N ALA A 21 -0.94 -0.39 -25.98
CA ALA A 21 0.20 -1.04 -25.34
C ALA A 21 0.70 -0.26 -24.12
N ILE A 22 0.79 1.08 -24.23
CA ILE A 22 1.15 1.97 -23.15
C ILE A 22 0.16 1.85 -21.98
N VAL A 23 -1.14 1.93 -22.26
CA VAL A 23 -2.18 1.80 -21.24
C VAL A 23 -2.08 0.47 -20.52
N ARG A 24 -1.91 -0.64 -21.25
CA ARG A 24 -1.78 -1.97 -20.65
C ARG A 24 -0.56 -2.10 -19.75
N MET A 25 0.60 -1.60 -20.20
CA MET A 25 1.84 -1.66 -19.42
C MET A 25 1.72 -0.85 -18.14
N LEU A 26 1.24 0.39 -18.24
CA LEU A 26 1.06 1.24 -17.07
C LEU A 26 0.01 0.69 -16.11
N PHE A 27 -1.11 0.21 -16.65
CA PHE A 27 -2.13 -0.48 -15.85
C PHE A 27 -1.53 -1.64 -15.05
N MET A 28 -0.68 -2.49 -15.67
CA MET A 28 -0.06 -3.62 -14.95
C MET A 28 0.86 -3.15 -13.82
N VAL A 29 1.66 -2.10 -14.04
CA VAL A 29 2.54 -1.57 -12.99
C VAL A 29 1.73 -0.96 -11.84
N ILE A 30 0.68 -0.18 -12.15
CA ILE A 30 -0.20 0.41 -11.11
C ILE A 30 -0.98 -0.69 -10.39
N PHE A 31 -1.47 -1.69 -11.09
CA PHE A 31 -2.17 -2.84 -10.49
C PHE A 31 -1.27 -3.60 -9.53
N LEU A 32 -0.03 -3.89 -9.94
CA LEU A 32 0.93 -4.55 -9.05
C LEU A 32 1.28 -3.69 -7.84
N SER A 33 1.43 -2.38 -8.01
CA SER A 33 1.62 -1.45 -6.89
C SER A 33 0.42 -1.48 -5.92
N GLY A 34 -0.81 -1.53 -6.43
CA GLY A 34 -2.02 -1.67 -5.60
C GLY A 34 -2.06 -2.99 -4.84
N LEU A 35 -1.62 -4.08 -5.46
CA LEU A 35 -1.50 -5.39 -4.80
C LEU A 35 -0.43 -5.36 -3.71
N THR A 36 0.72 -4.71 -3.96
CA THR A 36 1.78 -4.50 -2.97
C THR A 36 1.26 -3.75 -1.74
N ASN A 37 0.58 -2.63 -1.98
CA ASN A 37 0.02 -1.83 -0.90
C ASN A 37 -1.04 -2.62 -0.11
N GLY A 38 -1.84 -3.44 -0.79
CA GLY A 38 -2.83 -4.30 -0.14
C GLY A 38 -2.18 -5.38 0.73
N LEU A 39 -1.15 -6.05 0.23
CA LEU A 39 -0.39 -7.05 1.00
C LEU A 39 0.31 -6.41 2.21
N ALA A 40 0.96 -5.26 2.02
CA ALA A 40 1.58 -4.52 3.11
C ALA A 40 0.55 -4.15 4.20
N ARG A 41 -0.64 -3.68 3.81
CA ARG A 41 -1.73 -3.38 4.75
C ARG A 41 -2.28 -4.62 5.44
N ALA A 42 -2.32 -5.76 4.77
CA ALA A 42 -2.70 -7.03 5.41
C ALA A 42 -1.75 -7.44 6.56
N VAL A 43 -0.51 -6.93 6.56
CA VAL A 43 0.43 -7.12 7.67
C VAL A 43 0.29 -6.03 8.72
N SER A 44 0.16 -4.76 8.33
CA SER A 44 0.43 -3.60 9.19
C SER A 44 -0.79 -2.78 9.58
N ALA A 45 -1.95 -2.94 8.90
CA ALA A 45 -3.05 -1.99 9.02
C ALA A 45 -3.59 -1.80 10.45
N GLY A 46 -3.58 -2.85 11.28
CA GLY A 46 -3.97 -2.76 12.69
C GLY A 46 -3.09 -1.81 13.51
N VAL A 47 -1.80 -1.73 13.18
CA VAL A 47 -0.85 -0.79 13.81
C VAL A 47 -0.84 0.56 13.08
N GLU A 48 -0.88 0.54 11.75
CA GLU A 48 -0.85 1.75 10.91
C GLU A 48 -2.02 2.69 11.21
N ASN A 49 -3.22 2.13 11.43
CA ASN A 49 -4.44 2.89 11.69
C ASN A 49 -4.51 3.48 13.10
N ILE A 50 -3.65 3.10 14.03
CA ILE A 50 -3.53 3.77 15.32
C ILE A 50 -3.00 5.17 15.08
N ASN A 51 -3.77 6.19 15.51
CA ASN A 51 -3.41 7.60 15.28
C ASN A 51 -2.38 8.10 16.29
N VAL A 52 -1.17 7.57 16.21
CA VAL A 52 -0.01 7.97 17.03
C VAL A 52 1.25 8.05 16.16
N ASN A 53 2.28 8.71 16.67
CA ASN A 53 3.56 8.81 15.98
C ASN A 53 4.60 7.85 16.56
N TYR A 54 4.51 7.50 17.86
CA TYR A 54 5.51 6.72 18.56
C TYR A 54 4.88 5.60 19.39
N PHE A 55 5.70 4.59 19.66
CA PHE A 55 5.43 3.52 20.60
C PHE A 55 6.59 3.37 21.57
N ALA A 56 6.29 3.18 22.86
CA ALA A 56 7.24 2.69 23.83
C ALA A 56 7.14 1.16 23.87
N ILE A 57 8.27 0.49 23.74
CA ILE A 57 8.45 -0.97 23.75
C ILE A 57 9.63 -1.33 24.64
N SER A 58 9.74 -2.60 25.03
CA SER A 58 10.91 -3.07 25.75
C SER A 58 12.18 -2.96 24.89
N ASP A 59 13.29 -2.54 25.47
CA ASP A 59 14.61 -2.44 24.83
C ASP A 59 15.13 -3.79 24.30
N THR A 60 14.65 -4.89 24.87
CA THR A 60 15.01 -6.26 24.49
C THR A 60 14.15 -6.84 23.36
N SER A 61 13.15 -6.09 22.86
CA SER A 61 12.16 -6.58 21.89
C SER A 61 12.62 -6.57 20.43
N GLU A 62 13.84 -6.06 20.14
CA GLU A 62 14.38 -5.92 18.77
C GLU A 62 13.39 -5.17 17.85
N ASP A 63 12.74 -4.13 18.36
CA ASP A 63 11.72 -3.30 17.70
C ASP A 63 10.43 -4.05 17.29
N MET A 64 10.27 -5.30 17.72
CA MET A 64 9.07 -6.10 17.48
C MET A 64 8.03 -5.90 18.59
N ILE A 65 6.90 -5.30 18.27
CA ILE A 65 5.82 -5.02 19.23
C ILE A 65 5.30 -6.30 19.92
N ALA A 66 5.18 -7.41 19.18
CA ALA A 66 4.69 -8.68 19.73
C ALA A 66 5.70 -9.39 20.66
N ALA A 67 6.99 -9.05 20.57
CA ALA A 67 8.04 -9.59 21.45
C ALA A 67 8.28 -8.70 22.67
N SER A 68 7.73 -7.50 22.68
CA SER A 68 7.84 -6.56 23.79
C SER A 68 6.93 -6.96 24.95
N SER A 69 7.38 -6.67 26.15
CA SER A 69 6.67 -6.98 27.39
C SER A 69 7.00 -5.92 28.45
N LEU A 70 6.09 -5.02 28.69
CA LEU A 70 6.17 -3.93 29.66
C LEU A 70 5.30 -4.25 30.88
N SER A 71 5.84 -4.00 32.06
CA SER A 71 5.08 -4.06 33.32
C SER A 71 4.18 -2.84 33.49
N GLN A 72 3.25 -2.91 34.45
CA GLN A 72 2.39 -1.74 34.80
C GLN A 72 3.23 -0.55 35.29
N ASP A 73 4.34 -0.79 36.00
CA ASP A 73 5.21 0.28 36.47
C ASP A 73 5.90 1.00 35.32
N GLU A 74 6.38 0.25 34.30
CA GLU A 74 6.96 0.83 33.08
C GLU A 74 5.94 1.57 32.24
N VAL A 75 4.69 1.08 32.17
CA VAL A 75 3.58 1.81 31.52
C VAL A 75 3.29 3.13 32.23
N ASN A 76 3.31 3.13 33.58
CA ASN A 76 3.09 4.34 34.37
C ASN A 76 4.23 5.35 34.16
N GLU A 77 5.49 4.89 34.10
CA GLU A 77 6.66 5.73 33.83
C GLU A 77 6.53 6.45 32.47
N VAL A 78 6.13 5.72 31.41
CA VAL A 78 5.84 6.33 30.11
C VAL A 78 4.68 7.32 30.18
N SER A 79 3.62 7.00 30.92
CA SER A 79 2.43 7.86 31.05
C SER A 79 2.74 9.16 31.78
N ASP A 80 3.59 9.11 32.81
CA ASP A 80 4.00 10.30 33.57
C ASP A 80 4.88 11.22 32.70
N GLU A 81 5.80 10.65 31.90
CA GLU A 81 6.67 11.43 31.02
C GLU A 81 5.86 12.17 29.92
N PHE A 82 4.82 11.54 29.38
CA PHE A 82 4.02 12.12 28.30
C PHE A 82 2.69 12.74 28.79
N SER A 83 2.58 13.04 30.08
CA SER A 83 1.40 13.73 30.65
C SER A 83 0.07 13.06 30.32
N GLY A 84 0.03 11.74 30.24
CA GLY A 84 -1.18 10.96 29.98
C GLY A 84 -1.63 10.92 28.50
N ALA A 85 -0.82 11.46 27.57
CA ALA A 85 -1.08 11.31 26.13
C ALA A 85 -0.66 9.92 25.61
N THR A 86 -0.89 8.88 26.39
CA THR A 86 -0.43 7.52 26.17
C THR A 86 -1.55 6.53 26.36
N GLN A 87 -1.44 5.39 25.67
CA GLN A 87 -2.32 4.24 25.89
C GLN A 87 -1.55 2.94 25.72
N PRO A 88 -1.63 2.03 26.69
CA PRO A 88 -1.10 0.68 26.55
C PRO A 88 -1.90 -0.08 25.49
N ILE A 89 -1.26 -1.11 24.93
CA ILE A 89 -1.85 -2.01 23.95
C ILE A 89 -1.28 -3.41 24.12
N ASP A 90 -2.14 -4.40 23.99
CA ASP A 90 -1.78 -5.81 23.91
C ASP A 90 -2.13 -6.39 22.56
N ILE A 91 -1.28 -7.26 22.04
CA ILE A 91 -1.50 -7.93 20.77
C ILE A 91 -1.21 -9.43 20.93
N GLN A 92 -2.23 -10.26 20.66
CA GLN A 92 -2.06 -11.72 20.70
C GLN A 92 -2.82 -12.39 19.57
N ARG A 93 -2.17 -13.33 18.90
CA ARG A 93 -2.84 -14.18 17.91
C ARG A 93 -3.54 -15.35 18.61
N SER A 94 -4.73 -15.68 18.13
CA SER A 94 -5.54 -16.80 18.60
C SER A 94 -6.37 -17.38 17.45
N TYR A 95 -7.22 -18.33 17.77
CA TYR A 95 -8.23 -18.92 16.88
C TYR A 95 -9.60 -18.77 17.51
N VAL A 96 -10.58 -18.42 16.71
CA VAL A 96 -11.97 -18.35 17.12
C VAL A 96 -12.83 -19.23 16.24
N SER A 97 -13.93 -19.73 16.78
CA SER A 97 -14.98 -20.41 16.03
C SER A 97 -16.33 -19.79 16.35
N VAL A 98 -17.25 -19.79 15.41
CA VAL A 98 -18.63 -19.43 15.67
C VAL A 98 -19.28 -20.52 16.54
N GLU A 99 -20.14 -20.15 17.48
CA GLU A 99 -20.87 -21.12 18.32
C GLU A 99 -21.59 -22.14 17.42
N ASN A 100 -21.35 -23.43 17.67
CA ASN A 100 -21.82 -24.59 16.88
C ASN A 100 -21.16 -24.78 15.49
N SER A 101 -19.99 -24.18 15.25
CA SER A 101 -19.17 -24.46 14.07
C SER A 101 -17.82 -25.03 14.50
N ASP A 102 -17.35 -26.04 13.77
CA ASP A 102 -15.99 -26.58 13.95
C ASP A 102 -14.94 -25.83 13.16
N GLU A 103 -15.34 -24.88 12.30
CA GLU A 103 -14.42 -24.04 11.52
C GLU A 103 -13.74 -23.02 12.43
N LYS A 104 -12.41 -23.03 12.39
CA LYS A 104 -11.57 -22.12 13.17
C LYS A 104 -11.01 -21.04 12.27
N GLU A 105 -11.23 -19.79 12.66
CA GLU A 105 -10.68 -18.61 12.00
C GLU A 105 -9.54 -18.01 12.84
N ASN A 106 -8.47 -17.58 12.16
CA ASN A 106 -7.38 -16.87 12.82
C ASN A 106 -7.82 -15.46 13.20
N ILE A 107 -7.45 -15.03 14.40
CA ILE A 107 -7.67 -13.66 14.88
C ILE A 107 -6.42 -13.12 15.59
N ALA A 108 -6.21 -11.80 15.48
CA ALA A 108 -5.27 -11.08 16.32
C ALA A 108 -6.05 -10.17 17.28
N TYR A 109 -6.07 -10.53 18.56
CA TYR A 109 -6.65 -9.67 19.58
C TYR A 109 -5.81 -8.43 19.79
N PHE A 110 -6.49 -7.29 19.85
CA PHE A 110 -5.97 -6.02 20.32
C PHE A 110 -6.68 -5.69 21.63
N GLY A 111 -5.99 -5.89 22.75
CA GLY A 111 -6.42 -5.47 24.07
C GLY A 111 -6.21 -3.96 24.22
N ILE A 112 -7.27 -3.20 24.41
CA ILE A 112 -7.22 -1.73 24.44
C ILE A 112 -8.10 -1.16 25.54
N ASN A 113 -7.88 0.12 25.88
CA ASN A 113 -8.82 0.89 26.67
C ASN A 113 -9.97 1.40 25.77
N PRO A 114 -11.22 0.97 25.99
CA PRO A 114 -12.34 1.40 25.15
C PRO A 114 -12.58 2.92 25.14
N ASN A 115 -12.22 3.60 26.21
CA ASN A 115 -12.42 5.06 26.35
C ASN A 115 -11.25 5.88 25.78
N GLY A 116 -10.30 5.21 25.14
CA GLY A 116 -9.11 5.83 24.65
C GLY A 116 -9.09 6.13 23.14
N PHE A 117 -7.97 6.69 22.68
CA PHE A 117 -7.79 7.11 21.28
C PHE A 117 -7.43 5.94 20.33
N ILE A 118 -7.16 4.74 20.86
CA ILE A 118 -6.87 3.54 20.05
C ILE A 118 -8.17 2.83 19.61
N ASN A 119 -9.31 3.11 20.29
CA ASN A 119 -10.58 2.47 19.96
C ASN A 119 -10.92 2.70 18.47
N PRO A 120 -11.08 1.63 17.67
CA PRO A 120 -11.20 1.73 16.21
C PRO A 120 -12.50 2.43 15.80
N ASP A 121 -12.48 3.04 14.63
CA ASP A 121 -13.69 3.54 13.99
C ASP A 121 -14.54 2.39 13.50
N VAL A 122 -15.74 2.26 14.06
CA VAL A 122 -16.70 1.21 13.73
C VAL A 122 -17.54 1.65 12.53
N THR A 123 -17.62 0.77 11.53
CA THR A 123 -18.42 1.00 10.32
C THR A 123 -19.83 0.48 10.43
N GLU A 124 -20.04 -0.56 11.26
CA GLU A 124 -21.35 -1.18 11.53
C GLU A 124 -21.41 -1.64 12.99
N GLY A 125 -22.56 -1.45 13.63
CA GLY A 125 -22.77 -1.82 15.04
C GLY A 125 -22.32 -0.76 16.02
N SER A 126 -21.79 -1.18 17.17
CA SER A 126 -21.39 -0.33 18.28
C SER A 126 -19.89 -0.33 18.48
N LYS A 127 -19.34 0.80 18.94
CA LYS A 127 -17.94 0.89 19.39
C LYS A 127 -17.75 0.02 20.64
N LEU A 128 -16.49 -0.40 20.82
CA LEU A 128 -16.11 -1.11 22.04
C LEU A 128 -16.34 -0.22 23.25
N GLY A 129 -16.97 -0.79 24.27
CA GLY A 129 -17.26 -0.14 25.57
C GLY A 129 -16.70 -0.95 26.72
N ASP A 130 -17.14 -0.63 27.93
CA ASP A 130 -16.70 -1.30 29.18
C ASP A 130 -17.37 -2.66 29.41
N GLU A 131 -18.27 -3.09 28.52
CA GLU A 131 -18.92 -4.39 28.61
C GLU A 131 -17.91 -5.52 28.41
N GLU A 132 -17.94 -6.50 29.35
CA GLU A 132 -17.05 -7.65 29.26
C GLU A 132 -17.48 -8.62 28.17
N ASN A 133 -16.51 -9.34 27.64
CA ASN A 133 -16.71 -10.38 26.62
C ASN A 133 -17.41 -9.87 25.35
N THR A 134 -17.13 -8.61 24.98
CA THR A 134 -17.53 -8.02 23.70
C THR A 134 -16.32 -7.84 22.80
N ILE A 135 -16.57 -7.89 21.49
CA ILE A 135 -15.51 -7.77 20.47
C ILE A 135 -16.00 -6.96 19.26
N VAL A 136 -15.11 -6.09 18.75
CA VAL A 136 -15.25 -5.45 17.44
C VAL A 136 -14.28 -6.11 16.47
N LEU A 137 -14.79 -6.67 15.39
CA LEU A 137 -14.02 -7.45 14.39
C LEU A 137 -13.73 -6.65 13.14
N ASN A 138 -12.72 -7.07 12.39
CA ASN A 138 -12.54 -6.60 11.02
C ASN A 138 -13.68 -7.09 10.13
N VAL A 139 -14.10 -6.26 9.17
CA VAL A 139 -15.28 -6.48 8.32
C VAL A 139 -15.19 -7.74 7.45
N ASP A 140 -13.99 -8.22 7.13
CA ASP A 140 -13.78 -9.45 6.35
C ASP A 140 -14.26 -10.72 7.08
N MET A 141 -14.39 -10.67 8.42
CA MET A 141 -14.99 -11.77 9.19
C MET A 141 -16.47 -12.01 8.85
N LYS A 142 -17.15 -11.04 8.22
CA LYS A 142 -18.51 -11.21 7.66
C LYS A 142 -18.52 -12.21 6.51
N ASP A 143 -17.47 -12.24 5.69
CA ASP A 143 -17.33 -13.21 4.60
C ASP A 143 -17.16 -14.64 5.12
N LYS A 144 -16.82 -14.79 6.42
CA LYS A 144 -16.76 -16.05 7.17
C LYS A 144 -18.10 -16.41 7.85
N GLY A 145 -19.16 -15.65 7.56
CA GLY A 145 -20.49 -15.88 8.10
C GLY A 145 -20.74 -15.32 9.49
N ILE A 146 -19.84 -14.48 10.01
CA ILE A 146 -19.99 -13.86 11.33
C ILE A 146 -20.81 -12.57 11.22
N SER A 147 -21.79 -12.41 12.11
CA SER A 147 -22.72 -11.28 12.15
C SER A 147 -22.74 -10.61 13.53
N ILE A 148 -23.23 -9.36 13.58
CA ILE A 148 -23.43 -8.66 14.86
C ILE A 148 -24.42 -9.43 15.72
N GLY A 149 -24.07 -9.65 16.98
CA GLY A 149 -24.86 -10.44 17.95
C GLY A 149 -24.43 -11.89 18.05
N ASP A 150 -23.63 -12.41 17.07
CA ASP A 150 -23.11 -13.76 17.15
C ASP A 150 -22.13 -13.91 18.32
N LYS A 151 -22.06 -15.13 18.83
CA LYS A 151 -21.06 -15.52 19.82
C LYS A 151 -19.95 -16.31 19.15
N ILE A 152 -18.75 -15.81 19.26
CA ILE A 152 -17.54 -16.53 18.87
C ILE A 152 -16.83 -17.05 20.11
N ILE A 153 -16.19 -18.21 20.00
CA ILE A 153 -15.51 -18.91 21.09
C ILE A 153 -14.02 -18.85 20.81
N ASP A 154 -13.25 -18.31 21.75
CA ASP A 154 -11.80 -18.40 21.69
C ASP A 154 -11.33 -19.82 21.96
N SER A 155 -10.59 -20.40 21.03
CA SER A 155 -10.19 -21.82 21.07
C SER A 155 -9.19 -22.16 22.18
N ALA A 156 -8.49 -21.18 22.73
CA ALA A 156 -7.48 -21.39 23.77
C ALA A 156 -8.05 -21.25 25.18
N SER A 157 -9.02 -20.36 25.37
CA SER A 157 -9.61 -20.04 26.67
C SER A 157 -11.02 -20.56 26.87
N ASP A 158 -11.70 -21.01 25.81
CA ASP A 158 -13.13 -21.35 25.76
C ASP A 158 -14.06 -20.16 26.12
N ILE A 159 -13.54 -18.94 26.19
CA ILE A 159 -14.33 -17.75 26.47
C ILE A 159 -15.19 -17.40 25.24
N LYS A 160 -16.46 -17.12 25.51
CA LYS A 160 -17.42 -16.65 24.51
C LYS A 160 -17.41 -15.14 24.43
N LEU A 161 -17.17 -14.62 23.21
CA LEU A 161 -17.18 -13.20 22.92
C LEU A 161 -18.38 -12.84 22.05
N THR A 162 -19.12 -11.81 22.41
CA THR A 162 -20.24 -11.31 21.61
C THR A 162 -19.74 -10.27 20.60
N VAL A 163 -20.01 -10.49 19.33
CA VAL A 163 -19.66 -9.53 18.26
C VAL A 163 -20.62 -8.34 18.32
N ILE A 164 -20.08 -7.16 18.61
CA ILE A 164 -20.88 -5.92 18.76
C ILE A 164 -20.75 -4.96 17.59
N GLY A 165 -19.74 -5.11 16.77
CA GLY A 165 -19.50 -4.23 15.63
C GLY A 165 -18.39 -4.69 14.71
N PHE A 166 -18.30 -4.02 13.58
CA PHE A 166 -17.25 -4.24 12.58
C PHE A 166 -16.49 -2.95 12.27
N THR A 167 -15.19 -3.08 12.11
CA THR A 167 -14.27 -2.02 11.62
C THR A 167 -13.68 -2.42 10.28
N LYS A 168 -13.05 -1.48 9.59
CA LYS A 168 -12.38 -1.71 8.29
C LYS A 168 -10.87 -1.68 8.42
N ASP A 169 -10.21 -2.38 7.48
CA ASP A 169 -8.74 -2.35 7.34
C ASP A 169 -8.01 -2.62 8.67
N ALA A 170 -8.45 -3.61 9.42
CA ALA A 170 -7.89 -3.99 10.70
C ALA A 170 -7.22 -5.36 10.58
N TYR A 171 -5.93 -5.39 10.21
CA TYR A 171 -5.14 -6.59 10.03
C TYR A 171 -3.83 -6.52 10.79
N TYR A 172 -3.37 -7.67 11.25
CA TYR A 172 -2.07 -7.84 11.87
C TYR A 172 -1.41 -9.13 11.40
N CYS A 173 -0.28 -9.04 10.70
CA CYS A 173 0.45 -10.20 10.16
C CYS A 173 -0.47 -11.17 9.37
N HIS A 174 -1.22 -10.65 8.40
CA HIS A 174 -2.20 -11.37 7.56
C HIS A 174 -3.40 -11.96 8.29
N VAL A 175 -3.65 -11.54 9.51
CA VAL A 175 -4.75 -12.02 10.33
C VAL A 175 -5.70 -10.88 10.65
N SER A 176 -7.01 -11.15 10.62
CA SER A 176 -8.02 -10.15 10.98
C SER A 176 -7.89 -9.75 12.44
N ALA A 177 -7.91 -8.45 12.71
CA ALA A 177 -7.88 -7.94 14.07
C ALA A 177 -9.26 -8.00 14.73
N GLY A 178 -9.25 -8.28 16.04
CA GLY A 178 -10.41 -8.18 16.91
C GLY A 178 -10.08 -7.36 18.14
N TYR A 179 -10.79 -6.27 18.33
CA TYR A 179 -10.58 -5.36 19.44
C TYR A 179 -11.43 -5.75 20.64
N VAL A 180 -10.78 -5.91 21.78
CA VAL A 180 -11.40 -6.26 23.07
C VAL A 180 -10.94 -5.29 24.16
N SER A 181 -11.74 -5.13 25.22
CA SER A 181 -11.30 -4.36 26.39
C SER A 181 -10.16 -5.09 27.12
N PHE A 182 -9.29 -4.35 27.83
CA PHE A 182 -8.26 -4.99 28.67
C PHE A 182 -8.84 -6.01 29.62
N LYS A 183 -10.01 -5.73 30.19
CA LYS A 183 -10.67 -6.66 31.10
C LYS A 183 -11.06 -7.97 30.41
N THR A 184 -11.57 -7.90 29.18
CA THR A 184 -11.86 -9.10 28.38
C THR A 184 -10.57 -9.83 28.01
N TYR A 185 -9.54 -9.08 27.59
CA TYR A 185 -8.23 -9.64 27.28
C TYR A 185 -7.61 -10.36 28.49
N GLU A 186 -7.62 -9.74 29.65
CA GLU A 186 -7.15 -10.32 30.91
C GLU A 186 -7.91 -11.62 31.25
N ASN A 187 -9.25 -11.62 31.08
CA ASN A 187 -10.05 -12.83 31.30
C ASN A 187 -9.64 -13.95 30.38
N ILE A 188 -9.38 -13.68 29.09
CA ILE A 188 -8.84 -14.67 28.14
C ILE A 188 -7.50 -15.19 28.61
N GLN A 189 -6.57 -14.31 29.02
CA GLN A 189 -5.24 -14.70 29.47
C GLN A 189 -5.29 -15.54 30.75
N LYS A 190 -6.10 -15.17 31.74
CA LYS A 190 -6.26 -15.91 32.98
C LYS A 190 -6.91 -17.29 32.80
N ALA A 191 -7.80 -17.42 31.81
CA ALA A 191 -8.38 -18.72 31.48
C ALA A 191 -7.34 -19.66 30.85
N ILE A 192 -6.40 -19.12 30.04
CA ILE A 192 -5.29 -19.89 29.46
C ILE A 192 -4.21 -20.20 30.53
N ASN A 193 -3.86 -19.21 31.34
CA ASN A 193 -2.83 -19.32 32.37
C ASN A 193 -3.31 -18.69 33.70
N PRO A 194 -3.70 -19.46 34.70
CA PRO A 194 -4.16 -18.92 36.00
C PRO A 194 -3.09 -18.07 36.75
N TYR A 195 -1.82 -18.16 36.37
CA TYR A 195 -0.74 -17.36 36.93
C TYR A 195 -0.37 -16.16 36.08
N TYR A 196 -1.24 -15.80 35.14
CA TYR A 196 -1.03 -14.63 34.29
C TYR A 196 -0.85 -13.35 35.12
N THR A 197 0.21 -12.63 34.85
CA THR A 197 0.46 -11.29 35.38
C THR A 197 0.28 -10.30 34.24
N GLU A 198 -0.40 -9.20 34.53
CA GLU A 198 -0.64 -8.15 33.55
C GLU A 198 0.65 -7.60 32.95
N LYS A 199 0.74 -7.60 31.66
CA LYS A 199 1.85 -7.09 30.87
C LYS A 199 1.32 -6.54 29.57
N PHE A 200 2.00 -5.54 29.04
CA PHE A 200 1.60 -4.85 27.83
C PHE A 200 2.68 -5.00 26.74
N ASN A 201 2.25 -5.18 25.50
CA ASN A 201 3.21 -5.25 24.40
C ASN A 201 3.80 -3.88 24.06
N ALA A 202 3.03 -2.81 24.16
CA ALA A 202 3.53 -1.47 23.90
C ALA A 202 2.67 -0.40 24.58
N VAL A 203 3.22 0.80 24.65
CA VAL A 203 2.46 2.00 24.96
C VAL A 203 2.47 2.90 23.72
N ALA A 204 1.29 3.15 23.15
CA ALA A 204 1.09 4.09 22.06
C ALA A 204 1.17 5.53 22.60
N ILE A 205 1.96 6.40 21.97
CA ILE A 205 2.26 7.75 22.42
C ILE A 205 1.76 8.75 21.38
N ASN A 206 0.80 9.58 21.78
CA ASN A 206 0.27 10.66 20.96
C ASN A 206 1.00 11.99 21.29
N SER A 207 2.25 12.09 20.87
CA SER A 207 3.08 13.27 21.04
C SER A 207 3.75 13.63 19.71
N ALA A 208 4.03 14.92 19.50
CA ALA A 208 4.73 15.39 18.31
C ALA A 208 6.24 15.09 18.34
N ASN A 209 6.83 15.02 19.55
CA ASN A 209 8.26 14.78 19.76
C ASN A 209 8.44 13.84 20.93
N ALA A 210 8.93 12.64 20.65
CA ALA A 210 9.27 11.65 21.68
C ALA A 210 10.70 11.09 21.52
N ASP A 211 11.45 11.49 20.49
CA ASP A 211 12.74 10.91 20.11
C ASP A 211 13.87 11.11 21.14
N ASN A 212 13.73 12.07 22.07
CA ASN A 212 14.79 12.46 23.00
C ASN A 212 14.55 11.96 24.44
N VAL A 213 13.51 11.18 24.64
CA VAL A 213 13.18 10.64 25.96
C VAL A 213 13.93 9.33 26.15
N ASN A 214 14.66 9.23 27.26
CA ASN A 214 15.42 8.04 27.62
C ASN A 214 14.90 7.50 28.94
N LEU A 215 14.25 6.35 28.90
CA LEU A 215 13.71 5.62 30.04
C LEU A 215 14.51 4.31 30.21
N ASP A 216 14.61 3.83 31.45
CA ASP A 216 15.33 2.58 31.72
C ASP A 216 14.54 1.38 31.18
N ARG A 217 15.20 0.52 30.39
CA ARG A 217 14.62 -0.66 29.75
C ARG A 217 13.49 -0.42 28.73
N ILE A 218 13.16 0.83 28.46
CA ILE A 218 12.10 1.21 27.54
C ILE A 218 12.71 1.96 26.37
N LYS A 219 12.43 1.50 25.17
CA LYS A 219 12.82 2.16 23.92
C LYS A 219 11.61 2.84 23.32
N ILE A 220 11.73 4.12 22.99
CA ILE A 220 10.73 4.84 22.23
C ILE A 220 11.11 4.77 20.75
N VAL A 221 10.21 4.31 19.93
CA VAL A 221 10.40 4.11 18.48
C VAL A 221 9.27 4.79 17.72
N ASP A 222 9.57 5.29 16.54
CA ASP A 222 8.53 5.79 15.64
C ASP A 222 7.66 4.64 15.11
N LYS A 223 6.42 4.98 14.73
CA LYS A 223 5.44 4.00 14.24
C LYS A 223 5.94 3.23 13.02
N GLN A 224 6.71 3.89 12.13
CA GLN A 224 7.22 3.23 10.93
C GLN A 224 8.25 2.15 11.27
N THR A 225 9.10 2.39 12.27
CA THR A 225 10.04 1.39 12.79
C THR A 225 9.31 0.15 13.30
N VAL A 226 8.21 0.31 14.06
CA VAL A 226 7.39 -0.82 14.51
C VAL A 226 6.80 -1.59 13.32
N ILE A 227 6.27 -0.88 12.32
CA ILE A 227 5.68 -1.48 11.12
C ILE A 227 6.74 -2.24 10.30
N ASP A 228 7.91 -1.66 10.10
CA ASP A 228 8.98 -2.27 9.31
C ASP A 228 9.55 -3.53 9.99
N ASN A 229 9.40 -3.66 11.31
CA ASN A 229 9.79 -4.84 12.10
C ASN A 229 8.64 -5.84 12.35
N LEU A 230 7.45 -5.63 11.77
CA LEU A 230 6.42 -6.65 11.79
C LEU A 230 6.87 -7.89 11.00
N PRO A 231 6.62 -9.11 11.53
CA PRO A 231 7.03 -10.35 10.86
C PRO A 231 6.58 -10.44 9.40
N GLY A 232 7.55 -10.53 8.50
CA GLY A 232 7.32 -10.65 7.06
C GLY A 232 7.17 -9.32 6.30
N TYR A 233 6.85 -8.21 6.95
CA TYR A 233 6.52 -6.93 6.29
C TYR A 233 7.63 -6.42 5.37
N SER A 234 8.83 -6.22 5.90
CA SER A 234 9.97 -5.69 5.11
C SER A 234 10.37 -6.63 3.98
N ALA A 235 10.42 -7.94 4.23
CA ALA A 235 10.79 -8.92 3.22
C ALA A 235 9.78 -8.96 2.06
N GLU A 236 8.49 -8.90 2.35
CA GLU A 236 7.43 -8.86 1.33
C GLU A 236 7.48 -7.55 0.55
N LYS A 237 7.54 -6.42 1.24
CA LYS A 237 7.60 -5.09 0.64
C LYS A 237 8.80 -4.92 -0.28
N ASP A 238 9.99 -5.34 0.16
CA ASP A 238 11.21 -5.23 -0.64
C ASP A 238 11.20 -6.15 -1.86
N THR A 239 10.72 -7.38 -1.69
CA THR A 239 10.57 -8.34 -2.79
C THR A 239 9.64 -7.79 -3.88
N ILE A 240 8.49 -7.25 -3.50
CA ILE A 240 7.52 -6.76 -4.47
C ILE A 240 7.98 -5.43 -5.07
N ASN A 241 8.61 -4.55 -4.29
CA ASN A 241 9.24 -3.33 -4.82
C ASN A 241 10.32 -3.66 -5.87
N MET A 242 11.14 -4.68 -5.65
CA MET A 242 12.10 -5.16 -6.65
C MET A 242 11.41 -5.58 -7.94
N ILE A 243 10.30 -6.33 -7.86
CA ILE A 243 9.51 -6.74 -9.03
C ILE A 243 8.94 -5.51 -9.77
N ILE A 244 8.42 -4.52 -9.05
CA ILE A 244 7.91 -3.28 -9.64
C ILE A 244 9.03 -2.55 -10.40
N TRP A 245 10.22 -2.42 -9.81
CA TRP A 245 11.36 -1.77 -10.48
C TRP A 245 11.79 -2.51 -11.74
N VAL A 246 11.86 -3.84 -11.70
CA VAL A 246 12.16 -4.66 -12.89
C VAL A 246 11.11 -4.43 -13.98
N LEU A 247 9.83 -4.41 -13.64
CA LEU A 247 8.75 -4.12 -14.59
C LEU A 247 8.84 -2.71 -15.17
N VAL A 248 9.16 -1.71 -14.38
CA VAL A 248 9.37 -0.33 -14.84
C VAL A 248 10.51 -0.26 -15.86
N VAL A 249 11.63 -0.94 -15.59
CA VAL A 249 12.78 -0.99 -16.51
C VAL A 249 12.42 -1.70 -17.81
N ILE A 250 11.77 -2.87 -17.74
CA ILE A 250 11.33 -3.63 -18.92
C ILE A 250 10.34 -2.77 -19.74
N THR A 251 9.37 -2.15 -19.09
CA THR A 251 8.39 -1.28 -19.75
C THR A 251 9.07 -0.12 -20.45
N GLY A 252 10.05 0.52 -19.82
CA GLY A 252 10.86 1.59 -20.40
C GLY A 252 11.62 1.14 -21.64
N ALA A 253 12.23 -0.04 -21.60
CA ALA A 253 12.94 -0.62 -22.74
C ALA A 253 12.01 -0.90 -23.92
N ILE A 254 10.84 -1.49 -23.66
CA ILE A 254 9.83 -1.78 -24.70
C ILE A 254 9.33 -0.47 -25.33
N LEU A 255 9.07 0.56 -24.53
CA LEU A 255 8.65 1.87 -25.03
C LEU A 255 9.72 2.53 -25.90
N ALA A 256 10.98 2.46 -25.49
CA ALA A 256 12.08 2.98 -26.30
C ALA A 256 12.13 2.30 -27.68
N VAL A 257 11.90 0.99 -27.73
CA VAL A 257 11.83 0.23 -29.01
C VAL A 257 10.62 0.67 -29.83
N PHE A 258 9.44 0.83 -29.23
CA PHE A 258 8.25 1.30 -29.96
C PHE A 258 8.44 2.69 -30.53
N PHE A 259 8.94 3.63 -29.76
CA PHE A 259 9.22 4.99 -30.27
C PHE A 259 10.31 5.01 -31.33
N TYR A 260 11.30 4.15 -31.20
CA TYR A 260 12.32 3.99 -32.24
C TYR A 260 11.71 3.50 -33.58
N ILE A 261 10.84 2.47 -33.52
CA ILE A 261 10.16 1.96 -34.72
C ILE A 261 9.28 3.03 -35.39
N ILE A 262 8.49 3.78 -34.61
CA ILE A 262 7.66 4.88 -35.16
C ILE A 262 8.55 5.92 -35.84
N THR A 263 9.63 6.29 -35.18
CA THR A 263 10.55 7.30 -35.68
C THR A 263 11.18 6.86 -37.00
N ILE A 264 11.55 5.57 -37.16
CA ILE A 264 12.07 5.03 -38.43
C ILE A 264 10.98 5.05 -39.51
N GLN A 265 9.75 4.66 -39.21
CA GLN A 265 8.64 4.69 -40.18
C GLN A 265 8.37 6.09 -40.71
N LYS A 266 8.66 7.13 -39.90
CA LYS A 266 8.51 8.54 -40.30
C LYS A 266 9.76 9.16 -40.93
N ARG A 267 10.81 8.38 -41.18
CA ARG A 267 12.10 8.90 -41.67
C ARG A 267 11.95 9.76 -42.94
N LYS A 268 11.07 9.33 -43.88
CA LYS A 268 10.79 10.10 -45.11
C LYS A 268 10.15 11.46 -44.82
N GLN A 269 9.21 11.52 -43.89
CA GLN A 269 8.54 12.77 -43.49
C GLN A 269 9.54 13.73 -42.86
N TYR A 270 10.42 13.24 -41.96
CA TYR A 270 11.46 14.07 -41.35
C TYR A 270 12.51 14.54 -42.36
N GLY A 271 12.83 13.73 -43.37
CA GLY A 271 13.70 14.12 -44.49
C GLY A 271 13.13 15.29 -45.30
N VAL A 272 11.84 15.23 -45.63
CA VAL A 272 11.14 16.34 -46.31
C VAL A 272 11.13 17.61 -45.44
N MET A 273 10.83 17.49 -44.14
CA MET A 273 10.85 18.64 -43.21
C MET A 273 12.24 19.31 -43.15
N LYS A 274 13.32 18.50 -43.14
CA LYS A 274 14.69 19.02 -43.20
C LYS A 274 15.00 19.75 -44.53
N ALA A 275 14.54 19.18 -45.65
CA ALA A 275 14.71 19.81 -46.97
C ALA A 275 13.95 21.16 -47.07
N LEU A 276 12.84 21.30 -46.33
CA LEU A 276 12.11 22.57 -46.17
C LEU A 276 12.76 23.54 -45.17
N GLY A 277 13.92 23.20 -44.60
CA GLY A 277 14.70 24.08 -43.74
C GLY A 277 14.47 23.89 -42.22
N MET A 278 13.70 22.88 -41.78
CA MET A 278 13.53 22.61 -40.34
C MET A 278 14.82 22.12 -39.69
N LYS A 279 15.14 22.70 -38.55
CA LYS A 279 16.31 22.31 -37.74
C LYS A 279 16.11 20.99 -37.05
N ASN A 280 17.20 20.26 -36.78
CA ASN A 280 17.15 19.01 -36.03
C ASN A 280 16.49 19.15 -34.64
N SER A 281 16.67 20.28 -33.97
CA SER A 281 16.06 20.60 -32.68
C SER A 281 14.54 20.75 -32.76
N GLU A 282 14.02 21.26 -33.88
CA GLU A 282 12.56 21.39 -34.08
C GLU A 282 11.89 20.01 -34.32
N ILE A 283 12.56 19.16 -35.11
CA ILE A 283 12.11 17.76 -35.30
C ILE A 283 12.17 16.97 -34.00
N ALA A 284 13.28 17.13 -33.23
CA ALA A 284 13.41 16.53 -31.91
C ALA A 284 12.26 16.94 -30.96
N LYS A 285 11.92 18.23 -30.96
CA LYS A 285 10.82 18.78 -30.18
C LYS A 285 9.48 18.13 -30.56
N ILE A 286 9.21 17.93 -31.86
CA ILE A 286 7.98 17.27 -32.34
C ILE A 286 7.93 15.84 -31.80
N ILE A 287 9.00 15.07 -31.89
CA ILE A 287 9.07 13.68 -31.41
C ILE A 287 8.82 13.62 -29.89
N VAL A 288 9.48 14.47 -29.12
CA VAL A 288 9.30 14.53 -27.66
C VAL A 288 7.85 14.94 -27.32
N GLU A 289 7.26 15.90 -28.03
CA GLU A 289 5.88 16.31 -27.83
C GLU A 289 4.88 15.18 -28.11
N GLU A 290 5.10 14.39 -29.17
CA GLU A 290 4.26 13.22 -29.50
C GLU A 290 4.33 12.15 -28.40
N VAL A 291 5.55 11.82 -27.99
CA VAL A 291 5.78 10.82 -26.93
C VAL A 291 5.17 11.27 -25.61
N THR A 292 5.40 12.52 -25.23
CA THR A 292 4.85 13.10 -23.99
C THR A 292 3.32 13.05 -24.01
N LEU A 293 2.72 13.49 -25.11
CA LEU A 293 1.26 13.50 -25.23
C LEU A 293 0.66 12.10 -25.15
N LEU A 294 1.25 11.13 -25.85
CA LEU A 294 0.81 9.74 -25.86
C LEU A 294 0.98 9.07 -24.50
N SER A 295 2.12 9.32 -23.85
CA SER A 295 2.39 8.80 -22.51
C SER A 295 1.46 9.41 -21.45
N CYS A 296 1.17 10.71 -21.51
CA CYS A 296 0.21 11.37 -20.60
C CYS A 296 -1.20 10.81 -20.77
N ILE A 297 -1.68 10.68 -22.02
CA ILE A 297 -3.01 10.10 -22.28
C ILE A 297 -3.06 8.64 -21.79
N GLY A 298 -2.02 7.87 -22.11
CA GLY A 298 -1.90 6.48 -21.66
C GLY A 298 -1.87 6.35 -20.14
N SER A 299 -1.19 7.27 -19.45
CA SER A 299 -1.12 7.31 -17.99
C SER A 299 -2.48 7.58 -17.36
N VAL A 300 -3.20 8.57 -17.85
CA VAL A 300 -4.55 8.88 -17.37
C VAL A 300 -5.48 7.68 -17.56
N CYS A 301 -5.48 7.08 -18.76
CA CYS A 301 -6.29 5.89 -19.03
C CYS A 301 -5.90 4.70 -18.15
N GLY A 302 -4.60 4.46 -17.93
CA GLY A 302 -4.10 3.40 -17.07
C GLY A 302 -4.54 3.56 -15.61
N ILE A 303 -4.46 4.79 -15.07
CA ILE A 303 -4.94 5.12 -13.72
C ILE A 303 -6.44 4.90 -13.61
N ILE A 304 -7.22 5.36 -14.58
CA ILE A 304 -8.69 5.18 -14.59
C ILE A 304 -9.06 3.70 -14.61
N LEU A 305 -8.36 2.88 -15.41
CA LEU A 305 -8.59 1.44 -15.47
C LEU A 305 -8.23 0.75 -14.14
N ALA A 306 -7.10 1.12 -13.54
CA ALA A 306 -6.68 0.55 -12.26
C ALA A 306 -7.65 0.94 -11.13
N TYR A 307 -8.09 2.18 -11.09
CA TYR A 307 -9.10 2.65 -10.14
C TYR A 307 -10.45 1.96 -10.38
N GLY A 308 -10.91 1.88 -11.65
CA GLY A 308 -12.14 1.19 -11.98
C GLY A 308 -12.14 -0.28 -11.57
N LEU A 309 -11.00 -0.97 -11.76
CA LEU A 309 -10.84 -2.36 -11.30
C LEU A 309 -10.89 -2.46 -9.78
N SER A 310 -10.28 -1.51 -9.05
CA SER A 310 -10.30 -1.52 -7.58
C SER A 310 -11.71 -1.50 -6.97
N LEU A 311 -12.69 -0.96 -7.69
CA LEU A 311 -14.08 -0.90 -7.23
C LEU A 311 -14.86 -2.22 -7.43
N VAL A 312 -14.31 -3.15 -8.23
CA VAL A 312 -14.97 -4.42 -8.59
C VAL A 312 -14.29 -5.62 -7.95
N LEU A 313 -13.07 -5.43 -7.43
CA LEU A 313 -12.33 -6.52 -6.78
C LEU A 313 -13.03 -6.96 -5.49
N PRO A 314 -13.07 -8.30 -5.22
CA PRO A 314 -13.60 -8.82 -3.97
C PRO A 314 -12.80 -8.31 -2.76
N SER A 315 -13.47 -8.15 -1.61
CA SER A 315 -12.86 -7.75 -0.35
C SER A 315 -11.77 -8.72 0.14
N ALA A 316 -11.88 -9.99 -0.23
CA ALA A 316 -10.86 -11.01 0.06
C ALA A 316 -9.53 -10.81 -0.70
N MET A 317 -9.51 -10.00 -1.76
CA MET A 317 -8.28 -9.74 -2.50
C MET A 317 -7.51 -8.58 -1.85
N PRO A 318 -6.27 -8.78 -1.40
CA PRO A 318 -5.47 -7.74 -0.77
C PRO A 318 -5.01 -6.71 -1.82
N PHE A 319 -5.89 -5.77 -2.13
CA PHE A 319 -5.63 -4.71 -3.10
C PHE A 319 -6.00 -3.34 -2.50
N TYR A 320 -5.02 -2.46 -2.42
CA TYR A 320 -5.23 -1.09 -1.93
C TYR A 320 -4.73 -0.07 -2.95
N PHE A 321 -5.67 0.63 -3.59
CA PHE A 321 -5.35 1.66 -4.57
C PHE A 321 -4.95 2.96 -3.88
N LYS A 322 -3.67 3.32 -3.97
CA LYS A 322 -3.14 4.57 -3.44
C LYS A 322 -2.86 5.54 -4.59
N ILE A 323 -3.64 6.61 -4.68
CA ILE A 323 -3.56 7.59 -5.77
C ILE A 323 -2.19 8.27 -5.89
N SER A 324 -1.50 8.51 -4.76
CA SER A 324 -0.15 9.07 -4.75
C SER A 324 0.85 8.20 -5.49
N ASP A 325 0.79 6.88 -5.28
CA ASP A 325 1.70 5.93 -5.90
C ASP A 325 1.41 5.81 -7.41
N ALA A 326 0.13 5.78 -7.78
CA ALA A 326 -0.29 5.80 -9.17
C ALA A 326 0.20 7.06 -9.92
N ILE A 327 0.16 8.23 -9.29
CA ILE A 327 0.69 9.48 -9.85
C ILE A 327 2.21 9.41 -9.97
N ILE A 328 2.93 8.95 -8.94
CA ILE A 328 4.39 8.81 -8.99
C ILE A 328 4.80 7.87 -10.13
N ILE A 329 4.16 6.70 -10.24
CA ILE A 329 4.40 5.73 -11.31
C ILE A 329 4.15 6.39 -12.68
N ALA A 330 3.06 7.12 -12.85
CA ALA A 330 2.73 7.81 -14.09
C ALA A 330 3.78 8.86 -14.47
N VAL A 331 4.26 9.66 -13.50
CA VAL A 331 5.32 10.65 -13.73
C VAL A 331 6.63 9.98 -14.14
N VAL A 332 7.05 8.96 -13.41
CA VAL A 332 8.25 8.17 -13.73
C VAL A 332 8.14 7.56 -15.12
N PHE A 333 6.98 7.02 -15.47
CA PHE A 333 6.69 6.44 -16.78
C PHE A 333 6.82 7.48 -17.92
N VAL A 334 6.25 8.67 -17.75
CA VAL A 334 6.38 9.76 -18.72
C VAL A 334 7.84 10.17 -18.89
N LEU A 335 8.59 10.29 -17.79
CA LEU A 335 10.03 10.63 -17.85
C LEU A 335 10.84 9.56 -18.59
N ILE A 336 10.61 8.28 -18.30
CA ILE A 336 11.28 7.18 -19.00
C ILE A 336 10.90 7.17 -20.50
N SER A 337 9.66 7.46 -20.84
CA SER A 337 9.19 7.57 -22.22
C SER A 337 9.92 8.68 -22.98
N ILE A 338 10.10 9.85 -22.36
CA ILE A 338 10.85 10.97 -22.92
C ILE A 338 12.32 10.58 -23.12
N LEU A 339 12.97 9.99 -22.12
CA LEU A 339 14.36 9.53 -22.23
C LEU A 339 14.54 8.48 -23.34
N GLY A 340 13.63 7.52 -23.44
CA GLY A 340 13.61 6.53 -24.51
C GLY A 340 13.45 7.17 -25.90
N SER A 341 12.64 8.21 -26.02
CA SER A 341 12.45 8.94 -27.27
C SER A 341 13.71 9.70 -27.74
N LEU A 342 14.55 10.14 -26.82
CA LEU A 342 15.81 10.84 -27.16
C LEU A 342 16.76 9.94 -27.94
N LEU A 343 16.75 8.61 -27.69
CA LEU A 343 17.53 7.65 -28.50
C LEU A 343 17.05 7.65 -29.96
N SER A 344 15.77 7.82 -30.20
CA SER A 344 15.18 7.93 -31.52
C SER A 344 15.58 9.23 -32.22
N VAL A 345 15.64 10.33 -31.49
CA VAL A 345 16.06 11.65 -31.99
C VAL A 345 17.49 11.60 -32.56
N ILE A 346 18.41 10.90 -31.88
CA ILE A 346 19.81 10.75 -32.34
C ILE A 346 19.86 10.13 -33.74
N LYS A 347 19.00 9.16 -34.04
CA LYS A 347 18.91 8.53 -35.36
C LYS A 347 18.34 9.47 -36.43
N VAL A 348 17.30 10.24 -36.10
CA VAL A 348 16.71 11.23 -37.01
C VAL A 348 17.67 12.37 -37.33
N ALA A 349 18.47 12.78 -36.36
CA ALA A 349 19.49 13.82 -36.58
C ALA A 349 20.48 13.42 -37.68
N LYS A 350 20.77 12.13 -37.87
CA LYS A 350 21.70 11.57 -38.88
C LYS A 350 21.04 11.29 -40.24
N VAL A 351 19.75 11.59 -40.42
CA VAL A 351 19.04 11.38 -41.71
C VAL A 351 19.49 12.44 -42.71
N ASP A 352 20.04 11.99 -43.85
CA ASP A 352 20.39 12.84 -44.98
C ASP A 352 19.14 13.14 -45.82
N PRO A 353 18.79 14.44 -46.03
CA PRO A 353 17.65 14.83 -46.86
C PRO A 353 17.75 14.37 -48.31
N LEU A 354 18.97 14.36 -48.89
CA LEU A 354 19.20 14.00 -50.28
C LEU A 354 18.87 12.55 -50.58
N ILE A 355 19.27 11.65 -49.69
CA ILE A 355 19.01 10.21 -49.82
C ILE A 355 17.49 9.91 -49.67
N THR A 356 16.81 10.73 -48.88
CA THR A 356 15.40 10.49 -48.54
C THR A 356 14.43 10.95 -49.65
N ILE A 357 14.80 11.95 -50.43
CA ILE A 357 13.98 12.50 -51.52
C ILE A 357 14.38 11.87 -52.88
N GLY A 358 15.64 11.47 -53.05
CA GLY A 358 16.18 10.96 -54.31
C GLY A 358 15.84 9.51 -54.66
N GLY A 359 15.11 8.79 -53.81
CA GLY A 359 14.56 7.46 -54.17
C GLY A 359 15.62 6.42 -54.53
N ALA A 360 16.84 6.46 -53.95
CA ALA A 360 17.78 5.36 -54.08
C ALA A 360 17.29 4.18 -53.21
N GLU A 361 17.02 3.02 -53.85
CA GLU A 361 16.63 1.74 -53.32
C GLU A 361 17.54 1.23 -52.20
#